data_f859831208b66b34fddec519fc71eeb3
#
_entry.id   f859831208b66b34fddec519fc71eeb3
#
_cell.length_a   1.000
_cell.length_b   1.000
_cell.length_c   1.000
_cell.angle_alpha   90.00
_cell.angle_beta   90.00
_cell.angle_gamma   90.00
#
_symmetry.space_group_name_H-M   'P 1'
#
loop_
_entity.id
_entity.type
_entity.pdbx_description
1 polymer ?
#
loop_
_entity_poly.entity_id
_entity_poly.type
_entity_poly.pdbx_seq_one_letter_code
_entity_poly.pdbx_strand_id
1 'polypeptide(L)'
;MVVKKWKKPVIKHGKLTKHNYIVQYPENLKLGQNFDIGTFTYINSHYGVEIEDHVQISSHCSIYSHSTIDSKKGPVKLKKNCKIGTHSTIMPNVTIGENSIVAAYSYVVADVPDNELWVGIPAKFKKKL
;
A
#
# COMPACT_ATOMS: atom_id res chain seq x y z
N MET A 1 -21.40 24.02 -2.16
CA MET A 1 -20.15 23.30 -1.91
C MET A 1 -19.75 22.56 -3.17
N VAL A 2 -18.52 22.74 -3.63
CA VAL A 2 -18.01 22.03 -4.80
C VAL A 2 -17.33 20.75 -4.36
N VAL A 3 -17.84 19.60 -4.80
CA VAL A 3 -17.21 18.32 -4.54
C VAL A 3 -16.10 18.11 -5.57
N LYS A 4 -14.88 18.00 -5.10
CA LYS A 4 -13.73 17.81 -5.99
C LYS A 4 -13.77 16.39 -6.58
N LYS A 5 -13.82 16.32 -7.91
CA LYS A 5 -13.83 15.02 -8.60
C LYS A 5 -12.45 14.37 -8.48
N TRP A 6 -12.44 13.09 -8.08
CA TRP A 6 -11.21 12.31 -8.03
C TRP A 6 -10.61 12.16 -9.42
N LYS A 7 -9.28 12.31 -9.52
CA LYS A 7 -8.54 12.12 -10.77
C LYS A 7 -7.39 11.16 -10.54
N LYS A 8 -7.16 10.28 -11.52
CA LYS A 8 -6.02 9.39 -11.49
C LYS A 8 -4.71 10.20 -11.53
N PRO A 9 -3.77 9.94 -10.61
CA PRO A 9 -2.52 10.68 -10.57
C PRO A 9 -1.60 10.33 -11.74
N VAL A 10 -0.73 11.26 -12.11
CA VAL A 10 0.36 11.05 -13.07
C VAL A 10 1.59 10.61 -12.27
N ILE A 11 2.13 9.44 -12.62
CA ILE A 11 3.23 8.84 -11.88
C ILE A 11 4.41 8.57 -12.83
N LYS A 12 5.60 9.05 -12.45
CA LYS A 12 6.85 8.81 -13.19
C LYS A 12 7.86 8.13 -12.26
N HIS A 13 8.65 7.22 -12.81
CA HIS A 13 9.63 6.44 -12.05
C HIS A 13 10.52 7.35 -11.17
N GLY A 14 10.53 7.07 -9.87
CA GLY A 14 11.42 7.72 -8.91
C GLY A 14 11.20 9.21 -8.70
N LYS A 15 10.12 9.78 -9.22
CA LYS A 15 9.81 11.21 -9.12
C LYS A 15 8.66 11.43 -8.13
N LEU A 16 8.75 12.49 -7.33
CA LEU A 16 7.64 12.90 -6.48
C LEU A 16 6.43 13.24 -7.35
N THR A 17 5.29 12.67 -6.99
CA THR A 17 4.02 13.02 -7.61
C THR A 17 3.53 14.39 -7.11
N LYS A 18 2.46 14.90 -7.68
CA LYS A 18 1.78 16.10 -7.20
C LYS A 18 1.41 16.01 -5.71
N HIS A 19 1.19 14.80 -5.21
CA HIS A 19 0.81 14.55 -3.81
C HIS A 19 2.00 14.12 -2.94
N ASN A 20 3.23 14.27 -3.44
CA ASN A 20 4.47 14.03 -2.71
C ASN A 20 4.67 12.58 -2.25
N TYR A 21 4.28 11.61 -3.07
CA TYR A 21 4.71 10.22 -2.89
C TYR A 21 5.55 9.77 -4.10
N ILE A 22 6.31 8.70 -3.95
CA ILE A 22 7.24 8.20 -4.96
C ILE A 22 6.91 6.77 -5.31
N VAL A 23 6.93 6.46 -6.61
CA VAL A 23 6.80 5.08 -7.11
C VAL A 23 8.02 4.76 -7.98
N GLN A 24 8.66 3.64 -7.69
CA GLN A 24 9.64 3.05 -8.60
C GLN A 24 8.95 1.97 -9.44
N TYR A 25 9.29 1.92 -10.74
CA TYR A 25 8.72 0.99 -11.73
C TYR A 25 7.20 1.11 -11.86
N PRO A 26 6.69 2.32 -12.15
CA PRO A 26 5.24 2.52 -12.25
C PRO A 26 4.56 1.71 -13.35
N GLU A 27 5.31 1.24 -14.34
CA GLU A 27 4.83 0.32 -15.38
C GLU A 27 4.35 -1.01 -14.80
N ASN A 28 4.80 -1.38 -13.62
CA ASN A 28 4.39 -2.60 -12.92
C ASN A 28 3.42 -2.33 -11.78
N LEU A 29 2.90 -1.10 -11.69
CA LEU A 29 1.90 -0.71 -10.71
C LEU A 29 0.52 -0.72 -11.36
N LYS A 30 -0.37 -1.55 -10.85
CA LYS A 30 -1.77 -1.59 -11.29
C LYS A 30 -2.62 -0.80 -10.30
N LEU A 31 -3.40 0.12 -10.80
CA LEU A 31 -4.21 1.02 -9.98
C LEU A 31 -5.69 0.92 -10.35
N GLY A 32 -6.53 0.77 -9.32
CA GLY A 32 -7.96 0.94 -9.44
C GLY A 32 -8.35 2.41 -9.45
N GLN A 33 -9.50 2.72 -8.86
CA GLN A 33 -10.05 4.08 -8.80
C GLN A 33 -10.32 4.50 -7.36
N ASN A 34 -10.38 5.80 -7.14
CA ASN A 34 -10.74 6.40 -5.84
C ASN A 34 -9.85 5.91 -4.69
N PHE A 35 -8.60 5.59 -4.98
CA PHE A 35 -7.61 5.29 -3.96
C PHE A 35 -6.98 6.57 -3.43
N ASP A 36 -6.37 6.50 -2.27
CA ASP A 36 -5.63 7.60 -1.66
C ASP A 36 -4.27 7.10 -1.19
N ILE A 37 -3.22 7.75 -1.64
CA ILE A 37 -1.85 7.45 -1.23
C ILE A 37 -1.29 8.67 -0.52
N GLY A 38 -0.96 8.50 0.76
CA GLY A 38 -0.52 9.59 1.62
C GLY A 38 0.86 10.13 1.26
N THR A 39 1.10 11.37 1.69
CA THR A 39 2.36 12.09 1.49
C THR A 39 3.55 11.30 2.02
N PHE A 40 4.64 11.32 1.25
CA PHE A 40 5.90 10.65 1.58
C PHE A 40 5.82 9.13 1.68
N THR A 41 4.79 8.54 1.09
CA THR A 41 4.75 7.09 0.89
C THR A 41 5.70 6.70 -0.23
N TYR A 42 6.39 5.57 -0.05
CA TYR A 42 7.30 5.01 -1.04
C TYR A 42 6.75 3.66 -1.52
N ILE A 43 6.67 3.48 -2.82
CA ILE A 43 6.20 2.23 -3.42
C ILE A 43 7.27 1.72 -4.39
N ASN A 44 7.79 0.52 -4.12
CA ASN A 44 8.64 -0.20 -5.07
C ASN A 44 7.79 -1.27 -5.75
N SER A 45 7.50 -1.07 -7.02
CA SER A 45 6.65 -1.97 -7.80
C SER A 45 7.43 -2.81 -8.82
N HIS A 46 8.74 -2.99 -8.60
CA HIS A 46 9.60 -3.73 -9.53
C HIS A 46 9.03 -5.12 -9.89
N TYR A 47 8.51 -5.84 -8.91
CA TYR A 47 7.92 -7.16 -9.09
C TYR A 47 6.40 -7.17 -9.00
N GLY A 48 5.80 -6.00 -9.15
CA GLY A 48 4.36 -5.83 -9.21
C GLY A 48 3.75 -5.37 -7.89
N VAL A 49 2.97 -4.30 -7.96
CA VAL A 49 2.10 -3.85 -6.88
C VAL A 49 0.74 -3.58 -7.50
N GLU A 50 -0.30 -4.11 -6.88
CA GLU A 50 -1.68 -3.83 -7.28
C GLU A 50 -2.42 -3.15 -6.13
N ILE A 51 -3.02 -1.99 -6.44
CA ILE A 51 -3.83 -1.21 -5.49
C ILE A 51 -5.23 -1.13 -6.08
N GLU A 52 -6.17 -1.81 -5.43
CA GLU A 52 -7.54 -1.88 -5.91
C GLU A 52 -8.34 -0.64 -5.52
N ASP A 53 -9.63 -0.61 -5.87
CA ASP A 53 -10.50 0.54 -5.65
C ASP A 53 -10.64 0.88 -4.17
N HIS A 54 -10.71 2.17 -3.87
CA HIS A 54 -10.98 2.71 -2.53
C HIS A 54 -9.96 2.33 -1.47
N VAL A 55 -8.77 1.88 -1.86
CA VAL A 55 -7.68 1.63 -0.90
C VAL A 55 -7.17 2.96 -0.35
N GLN A 56 -6.92 3.01 0.95
CA GLN A 56 -6.33 4.16 1.60
C GLN A 56 -4.97 3.79 2.20
N ILE A 57 -3.95 4.51 1.81
CA ILE A 57 -2.61 4.36 2.36
C ILE A 57 -2.27 5.69 3.04
N SER A 58 -2.03 5.66 4.34
CA SER A 58 -1.67 6.86 5.10
C SER A 58 -0.27 7.33 4.75
N SER A 59 0.11 8.49 5.27
CA SER A 59 1.43 9.08 5.00
C SER A 59 2.58 8.21 5.51
N HIS A 60 3.75 8.37 4.90
CA HIS A 60 5.00 7.74 5.35
C HIS A 60 4.96 6.22 5.36
N CYS A 61 4.17 5.60 4.52
CA CYS A 61 4.17 4.14 4.37
C CYS A 61 5.24 3.72 3.37
N SER A 62 5.67 2.46 3.48
CA SER A 62 6.58 1.86 2.51
C SER A 62 5.99 0.54 2.02
N ILE A 63 5.92 0.37 0.70
CA ILE A 63 5.39 -0.84 0.08
C ILE A 63 6.48 -1.39 -0.82
N TYR A 64 6.96 -2.59 -0.51
CA TYR A 64 8.07 -3.22 -1.22
C TYR A 64 7.64 -4.49 -1.94
N SER A 65 7.69 -4.49 -3.26
CA SER A 65 7.68 -5.74 -4.04
C SER A 65 9.09 -6.31 -4.18
N HIS A 66 10.11 -5.55 -3.80
CA HIS A 66 11.50 -5.95 -3.82
C HIS A 66 12.24 -5.34 -2.63
N SER A 67 12.76 -6.17 -1.76
CA SER A 67 13.59 -5.77 -0.64
C SER A 67 15.01 -6.29 -0.91
N THR A 68 15.92 -5.37 -1.23
CA THR A 68 17.27 -5.74 -1.69
C THR A 68 18.18 -6.22 -0.57
N ILE A 69 17.94 -5.77 0.65
CA ILE A 69 18.83 -6.12 1.78
C ILE A 69 18.74 -7.57 2.19
N ASP A 70 17.61 -8.21 1.95
CA ASP A 70 17.39 -9.63 2.29
C ASP A 70 16.96 -10.45 1.07
N SER A 71 17.08 -9.89 -0.13
CA SER A 71 16.79 -10.53 -1.42
C SER A 71 15.36 -11.06 -1.56
N LYS A 72 14.41 -10.51 -0.82
CA LYS A 72 12.99 -10.87 -0.95
C LYS A 72 12.37 -10.12 -2.10
N LYS A 73 11.57 -10.82 -2.90
CA LYS A 73 10.89 -10.23 -4.05
C LYS A 73 9.60 -10.97 -4.34
N GLY A 74 8.62 -10.24 -4.85
CA GLY A 74 7.34 -10.80 -5.26
C GLY A 74 6.24 -9.76 -5.17
N PRO A 75 5.09 -10.03 -5.82
CA PRO A 75 4.02 -9.04 -5.93
C PRO A 75 3.37 -8.73 -4.59
N VAL A 76 2.92 -7.49 -4.46
CA VAL A 76 2.11 -7.03 -3.33
C VAL A 76 0.73 -6.67 -3.85
N LYS A 77 -0.30 -7.09 -3.15
CA LYS A 77 -1.68 -6.77 -3.54
C LYS A 77 -2.42 -6.15 -2.37
N LEU A 78 -2.94 -4.95 -2.59
CA LEU A 78 -3.79 -4.25 -1.64
C LEU A 78 -5.22 -4.31 -2.18
N LYS A 79 -6.05 -5.15 -1.56
CA LYS A 79 -7.39 -5.43 -2.06
C LYS A 79 -8.35 -4.31 -1.69
N LYS A 80 -9.48 -4.30 -2.39
CA LYS A 80 -10.49 -3.26 -2.33
C LYS A 80 -10.80 -2.82 -0.90
N ASN A 81 -10.81 -1.50 -0.71
CA ASN A 81 -11.22 -0.86 0.53
C ASN A 81 -10.35 -1.17 1.76
N CYS A 82 -9.17 -1.76 1.57
CA CYS A 82 -8.25 -1.92 2.71
C CYS A 82 -7.62 -0.59 3.09
N LYS A 83 -7.14 -0.50 4.32
CA LYS A 83 -6.53 0.71 4.87
C LYS A 83 -5.21 0.40 5.53
N ILE A 84 -4.20 1.19 5.22
CA ILE A 84 -2.86 1.03 5.77
C ILE A 84 -2.54 2.25 6.63
N GLY A 85 -2.33 2.03 7.92
CA GLY A 85 -2.01 3.10 8.86
C GLY A 85 -0.61 3.67 8.65
N THR A 86 -0.43 4.91 9.09
CA THR A 86 0.81 5.65 8.87
C THR A 86 2.06 4.92 9.36
N HIS A 87 3.17 5.13 8.67
CA HIS A 87 4.47 4.54 9.02
C HIS A 87 4.49 3.01 9.01
N SER A 88 3.56 2.37 8.32
CA SER A 88 3.57 0.92 8.16
C SER A 88 4.40 0.52 6.95
N THR A 89 4.95 -0.69 7.00
CA THR A 89 5.71 -1.30 5.90
C THR A 89 5.05 -2.59 5.47
N ILE A 90 4.82 -2.73 4.17
CA ILE A 90 4.30 -3.96 3.55
C ILE A 90 5.43 -4.60 2.77
N MET A 91 5.73 -5.86 3.06
CA MET A 91 6.85 -6.58 2.47
C MET A 91 6.44 -7.42 1.25
N PRO A 92 7.40 -7.90 0.45
CA PRO A 92 7.10 -8.68 -0.75
C PRO A 92 6.23 -9.91 -0.49
N ASN A 93 5.43 -10.26 -1.48
CA ASN A 93 4.52 -11.42 -1.48
C ASN A 93 3.36 -11.32 -0.50
N VAL A 94 3.03 -10.11 -0.03
CA VAL A 94 1.94 -9.90 0.92
C VAL A 94 0.69 -9.44 0.17
N THR A 95 -0.45 -10.03 0.52
CA THR A 95 -1.78 -9.58 0.12
C THR A 95 -2.50 -9.06 1.35
N ILE A 96 -3.00 -7.83 1.26
CA ILE A 96 -3.88 -7.26 2.30
C ILE A 96 -5.32 -7.42 1.81
N GLY A 97 -6.13 -8.11 2.61
CA GLY A 97 -7.49 -8.50 2.24
C GLY A 97 -8.47 -7.33 2.14
N GLU A 98 -9.63 -7.59 1.53
CA GLU A 98 -10.68 -6.59 1.38
C GLU A 98 -11.18 -6.11 2.73
N ASN A 99 -11.40 -4.81 2.86
CA ASN A 99 -11.90 -4.14 4.05
C ASN A 99 -11.00 -4.29 5.29
N SER A 100 -9.81 -4.86 5.12
CA SER A 100 -8.89 -5.06 6.25
C SER A 100 -8.16 -3.78 6.61
N ILE A 101 -7.69 -3.70 7.83
CA ILE A 101 -6.95 -2.55 8.34
C ILE A 101 -5.62 -3.03 8.91
N VAL A 102 -4.55 -2.38 8.46
CA VAL A 102 -3.23 -2.50 9.08
C VAL A 102 -3.06 -1.26 9.95
N ALA A 103 -2.91 -1.45 11.25
CA ALA A 103 -2.75 -0.33 12.17
C ALA A 103 -1.42 0.39 11.94
N ALA A 104 -1.34 1.65 12.38
CA ALA A 104 -0.13 2.46 12.25
C ALA A 104 1.10 1.76 12.86
N TYR A 105 2.27 2.02 12.27
CA TYR A 105 3.55 1.47 12.74
C TYR A 105 3.59 -0.05 12.75
N SER A 106 2.99 -0.67 11.74
CA SER A 106 3.01 -2.13 11.59
C SER A 106 4.00 -2.56 10.52
N TYR A 107 4.58 -3.73 10.71
CA TYR A 107 5.49 -4.37 9.77
C TYR A 107 4.86 -5.67 9.28
N VAL A 108 4.35 -5.67 8.04
CA VAL A 108 3.53 -6.78 7.52
C VAL A 108 4.37 -7.69 6.64
N VAL A 109 4.55 -8.93 7.09
CA VAL A 109 5.34 -9.96 6.41
C VAL A 109 4.50 -11.19 6.02
N ALA A 110 3.21 -11.18 6.33
CA ALA A 110 2.28 -12.27 6.02
C ALA A 110 0.97 -11.69 5.51
N ASP A 111 0.21 -12.50 4.77
CA ASP A 111 -1.08 -12.08 4.25
C ASP A 111 -2.05 -11.72 5.37
N VAL A 112 -2.78 -10.64 5.15
CA VAL A 112 -3.87 -10.22 6.05
C VAL A 112 -5.18 -10.63 5.40
N PRO A 113 -5.96 -11.52 6.02
CA PRO A 113 -7.25 -11.93 5.48
C PRO A 113 -8.25 -10.78 5.39
N ASP A 114 -9.34 -10.99 4.64
CA ASP A 114 -10.41 -10.01 4.52
C ASP A 114 -11.03 -9.70 5.88
N ASN A 115 -11.45 -8.45 6.07
CA ASN A 115 -12.22 -8.00 7.24
C ASN A 115 -11.51 -8.25 8.58
N GLU A 116 -10.20 -8.02 8.61
CA GLU A 116 -9.41 -8.18 9.84
C GLU A 116 -8.56 -6.95 10.13
N LEU A 117 -8.34 -6.69 11.39
CA LEU A 117 -7.40 -5.69 11.89
C LEU A 117 -6.13 -6.40 12.36
N TRP A 118 -5.01 -5.99 11.79
CA TRP A 118 -3.68 -6.50 12.15
C TRP A 118 -2.79 -5.36 12.65
N VAL A 119 -1.92 -5.64 13.60
CA VAL A 119 -1.08 -4.62 14.24
C VAL A 119 0.24 -5.21 14.72
N GLY A 120 1.29 -4.41 14.66
CA GLY A 120 2.56 -4.69 15.33
C GLY A 120 3.74 -4.96 14.41
N ILE A 121 4.86 -5.32 15.03
CA ILE A 121 6.14 -5.61 14.39
C ILE A 121 6.64 -6.96 14.90
N PRO A 122 6.46 -8.07 14.16
CA PRO A 122 5.66 -8.19 12.95
C PRO A 122 4.16 -8.05 13.24
N ALA A 123 3.41 -7.63 12.22
CA ALA A 123 1.97 -7.48 12.36
C ALA A 123 1.29 -8.83 12.63
N LYS A 124 0.34 -8.83 13.56
CA LYS A 124 -0.44 -10.00 13.95
C LYS A 124 -1.92 -9.66 14.03
N PHE A 125 -2.75 -10.68 13.89
CA PHE A 125 -4.19 -10.56 14.02
C PHE A 125 -4.57 -9.91 15.37
N LYS A 126 -5.42 -8.92 15.34
CA LYS A 126 -5.95 -8.24 16.52
C LYS A 126 -7.41 -8.57 16.74
N LYS A 127 -8.23 -8.40 15.69
CA LYS A 127 -9.66 -8.69 15.77
C LYS A 127 -10.29 -8.73 14.37
N LYS A 128 -11.46 -9.32 14.27
CA LYS A 128 -12.30 -9.22 13.06
C LYS A 128 -13.03 -7.88 13.05
N LEU A 129 -13.22 -7.37 11.84
CA LEU A 129 -13.94 -6.12 11.60
C LEU A 129 -15.38 -6.41 11.18
#